data_957add14a1ffc9738fd6ae7ee200c63a
#
_entry.id   957add14a1ffc9738fd6ae7ee200c63a
#
_cell.length_a   1.000
_cell.length_b   1.000
_cell.length_c   1.000
_cell.angle_alpha   90.00
_cell.angle_beta   90.00
_cell.angle_gamma   90.00
#
_symmetry.space_group_name_H-M   'P 1'
#
loop_
_entity.id
_entity.type
_entity.pdbx_description
1 polymer ?
#
loop_
_entity_poly.entity_id
_entity_poly.type
_entity_poly.pdbx_seq_one_letter_code
_entity_poly.pdbx_strand_id
1 'polypeptide(L)'
;MTNAASSVLSLGELLLHQPAPKPCLIEPGLLPPQGIFFCGGEPKVGKSLLVANMAFCLAAGSSRTGFQVSTPRRVLMCQFELPVDLFTARLSCMRKSVGTAADGYLFVDTRATGHLLSTPAGLNHFLAAARNAAAEVIILDPLYSAHDQDENDTRAMSALLRRS
;
A
#
# COMPACT_ATOMS: atom_id res chain seq x y z
N MET A 1 20.39 -33.75 7.68
CA MET A 1 20.82 -32.58 8.50
C MET A 1 20.96 -31.42 7.57
N THR A 2 19.90 -30.64 7.41
CA THR A 2 19.90 -29.41 6.58
C THR A 2 20.68 -28.34 7.34
N ASN A 3 21.84 -28.00 6.81
CA ASN A 3 22.70 -26.94 7.33
C ASN A 3 21.91 -25.63 7.19
N ALA A 4 21.50 -25.04 8.32
CA ALA A 4 20.91 -23.69 8.31
C ALA A 4 21.99 -22.75 7.75
N ALA A 5 21.78 -22.26 6.52
CA ALA A 5 22.69 -21.31 5.89
C ALA A 5 22.88 -20.12 6.85
N SER A 6 24.11 -19.76 7.15
CA SER A 6 24.44 -18.61 7.98
C SER A 6 23.79 -17.37 7.38
N SER A 7 23.07 -16.59 8.20
CA SER A 7 22.50 -15.30 7.78
C SER A 7 23.57 -14.21 7.62
N VAL A 8 24.82 -14.50 7.96
CA VAL A 8 25.97 -13.59 7.83
C VAL A 8 26.86 -14.10 6.71
N LEU A 9 26.99 -13.31 5.68
CA LEU A 9 27.85 -13.56 4.51
C LEU A 9 28.94 -12.50 4.42
N SER A 10 30.10 -12.87 3.92
CA SER A 10 31.07 -11.87 3.48
C SER A 10 30.55 -11.09 2.26
N LEU A 11 31.09 -9.91 2.00
CA LEU A 11 30.72 -9.13 0.82
C LEU A 11 30.90 -9.95 -0.47
N GLY A 12 32.00 -10.71 -0.58
CA GLY A 12 32.27 -11.53 -1.76
C GLY A 12 31.19 -12.62 -1.97
N GLU A 13 30.81 -13.33 -0.91
CA GLU A 13 29.73 -14.32 -0.97
C GLU A 13 28.39 -13.68 -1.31
N LEU A 14 28.05 -12.51 -0.72
CA LEU A 14 26.82 -11.79 -1.00
C LEU A 14 26.74 -11.38 -2.49
N LEU A 15 27.83 -10.88 -3.07
CA LEU A 15 27.87 -10.45 -4.47
C LEU A 15 27.77 -11.63 -5.44
N LEU A 16 28.26 -12.82 -5.08
CA LEU A 16 28.11 -14.03 -5.88
C LEU A 16 26.69 -14.60 -5.85
N HIS A 17 25.92 -14.33 -4.80
CA HIS A 17 24.56 -14.84 -4.61
C HIS A 17 23.47 -13.81 -4.89
N GLN A 18 23.76 -12.75 -5.65
CA GLN A 18 22.75 -11.76 -5.97
C GLN A 18 21.59 -12.40 -6.78
N PRO A 19 20.37 -12.42 -6.20
CA PRO A 19 19.20 -12.82 -6.97
C PRO A 19 18.96 -11.80 -8.08
N ALA A 20 18.41 -12.25 -9.20
CA ALA A 20 18.01 -11.34 -10.27
C ALA A 20 17.11 -10.22 -9.72
N PRO A 21 17.33 -8.94 -10.06
CA PRO A 21 16.52 -7.85 -9.58
C PRO A 21 15.06 -8.06 -9.96
N LYS A 22 14.17 -8.00 -8.98
CA LYS A 22 12.73 -8.06 -9.25
C LYS A 22 12.28 -6.70 -9.80
N PRO A 23 11.44 -6.67 -10.84
CA PRO A 23 10.90 -5.41 -11.37
C PRO A 23 10.10 -4.69 -10.28
N CYS A 24 10.14 -3.37 -10.28
CA CYS A 24 9.35 -2.56 -9.37
C CYS A 24 7.85 -2.70 -9.64
N LEU A 25 7.03 -2.48 -8.63
CA LEU A 25 5.58 -2.41 -8.78
C LEU A 25 5.17 -1.13 -9.51
N ILE A 26 5.91 -0.05 -9.26
CA ILE A 26 5.82 1.20 -10.01
C ILE A 26 7.24 1.61 -10.43
N GLU A 27 7.47 1.69 -11.74
CA GLU A 27 8.75 2.07 -12.33
C GLU A 27 8.85 3.59 -12.57
N PRO A 28 10.07 4.15 -12.66
CA PRO A 28 11.36 3.54 -12.34
C PRO A 28 11.67 3.69 -10.84
N GLY A 29 11.74 2.60 -10.11
CA GLY A 29 12.21 2.58 -8.72
C GLY A 29 11.30 3.24 -7.67
N LEU A 30 10.09 3.67 -8.03
CA LEU A 30 9.20 4.39 -7.11
C LEU A 30 8.63 3.46 -6.02
N LEU A 31 8.20 2.26 -6.40
CA LEU A 31 7.72 1.25 -5.45
C LEU A 31 8.35 -0.11 -5.78
N PRO A 32 9.48 -0.47 -5.16
CA PRO A 32 10.09 -1.78 -5.30
C PRO A 32 9.24 -2.86 -4.59
N PRO A 33 9.40 -4.14 -4.94
CA PRO A 33 8.79 -5.24 -4.20
C PRO A 33 9.19 -5.21 -2.73
N GLN A 34 8.23 -5.42 -1.83
CA GLN A 34 8.42 -5.32 -0.37
C GLN A 34 8.86 -3.93 0.12
N GLY A 35 8.76 -2.92 -0.75
CA GLY A 35 9.06 -1.53 -0.40
C GLY A 35 7.89 -0.83 0.29
N ILE A 36 8.21 0.27 0.96
CA ILE A 36 7.25 1.18 1.55
C ILE A 36 7.40 2.53 0.85
N PHE A 37 6.27 3.11 0.46
CA PHE A 37 6.21 4.45 -0.12
C PHE A 37 5.40 5.37 0.78
N PHE A 38 5.99 6.50 1.18
CA PHE A 38 5.32 7.54 1.95
C PHE A 38 5.03 8.75 1.06
N CYS A 39 3.76 9.17 1.03
CA CYS A 39 3.33 10.40 0.38
C CYS A 39 3.05 11.47 1.44
N GLY A 40 4.03 12.31 1.71
CA GLY A 40 3.95 13.42 2.68
C GLY A 40 3.71 14.77 2.01
N GLY A 41 3.27 15.76 2.79
CA GLY A 41 3.09 17.15 2.34
C GLY A 41 1.96 17.85 3.08
N GLU A 42 1.80 19.14 2.83
CA GLU A 42 0.77 19.99 3.47
C GLU A 42 -0.67 19.51 3.21
N PRO A 43 -1.63 19.83 4.07
CA PRO A 43 -3.04 19.55 3.84
C PRO A 43 -3.54 20.13 2.50
N LYS A 44 -4.50 19.43 1.86
CA LYS A 44 -5.20 19.87 0.65
C LYS A 44 -4.37 20.00 -0.63
N VAL A 45 -3.12 19.56 -0.66
CA VAL A 45 -2.26 19.54 -1.88
C VAL A 45 -2.56 18.38 -2.84
N GLY A 46 -3.55 17.55 -2.55
CA GLY A 46 -3.99 16.48 -3.46
C GLY A 46 -3.37 15.09 -3.21
N LYS A 47 -2.73 14.86 -2.04
CA LYS A 47 -2.10 13.55 -1.69
C LYS A 47 -3.04 12.36 -1.90
N SER A 48 -4.25 12.40 -1.34
CA SER A 48 -5.24 11.32 -1.46
C SER A 48 -5.67 11.07 -2.91
N LEU A 49 -5.71 12.11 -3.75
CA LEU A 49 -5.98 11.96 -5.19
C LEU A 49 -4.81 11.28 -5.90
N LEU A 50 -3.58 11.67 -5.57
CA LEU A 50 -2.37 11.06 -6.11
C LEU A 50 -2.30 9.57 -5.73
N VAL A 51 -2.50 9.25 -4.45
CA VAL A 51 -2.45 7.88 -3.93
C VAL A 51 -3.57 7.02 -4.52
N ALA A 52 -4.79 7.55 -4.65
CA ALA A 52 -5.88 6.84 -5.33
C ALA A 52 -5.56 6.62 -6.82
N ASN A 53 -4.91 7.58 -7.49
CA ASN A 53 -4.45 7.41 -8.86
C ASN A 53 -3.41 6.28 -8.99
N MET A 54 -2.45 6.21 -8.06
CA MET A 54 -1.51 5.10 -7.98
C MET A 54 -2.22 3.76 -7.78
N ALA A 55 -3.25 3.71 -6.91
CA ALA A 55 -4.06 2.52 -6.69
C ALA A 55 -4.73 2.01 -7.98
N PHE A 56 -5.32 2.93 -8.75
CA PHE A 56 -5.92 2.58 -10.04
C PHE A 56 -4.89 2.09 -11.06
N CYS A 57 -3.70 2.72 -11.11
CA CYS A 57 -2.63 2.27 -12.01
C CYS A 57 -2.16 0.87 -11.65
N LEU A 58 -1.89 0.63 -10.36
CA LEU A 58 -1.47 -0.67 -9.84
C LEU A 58 -2.53 -1.75 -10.13
N ALA A 59 -3.79 -1.46 -9.84
CA ALA A 59 -4.87 -2.40 -10.05
C ALA A 59 -5.15 -2.70 -11.53
N ALA A 60 -5.01 -1.70 -12.39
CA ALA A 60 -5.25 -1.85 -13.82
C ALA A 60 -4.02 -2.34 -14.62
N GLY A 61 -2.82 -2.35 -14.03
CA GLY A 61 -1.58 -2.59 -14.78
C GLY A 61 -1.38 -1.54 -15.86
N SER A 62 -1.64 -0.27 -15.57
CA SER A 62 -1.74 0.80 -16.56
C SER A 62 -0.77 1.94 -16.27
N SER A 63 -0.13 2.44 -17.33
CA SER A 63 0.75 3.61 -17.26
C SER A 63 0.05 4.92 -17.68
N ARG A 64 -1.29 4.91 -17.84
CA ARG A 64 -2.06 6.06 -18.36
C ARG A 64 -1.99 7.32 -17.53
N THR A 65 -1.71 7.19 -16.25
CA THR A 65 -1.75 8.31 -15.29
C THR A 65 -0.35 8.78 -14.88
N GLY A 66 0.67 8.43 -15.67
CA GLY A 66 2.05 8.86 -15.45
C GLY A 66 2.90 7.87 -14.62
N PHE A 67 2.29 6.88 -13.97
CA PHE A 67 3.01 5.82 -13.27
C PHE A 67 3.21 4.62 -14.20
N GLN A 68 4.44 4.11 -14.29
CA GLN A 68 4.73 2.95 -15.10
C GLN A 68 4.46 1.66 -14.32
N VAL A 69 3.33 1.03 -14.61
CA VAL A 69 2.93 -0.26 -14.01
C VAL A 69 2.73 -1.28 -15.12
N SER A 70 3.51 -2.36 -15.11
CA SER A 70 3.55 -3.36 -16.19
C SER A 70 2.51 -4.47 -16.02
N THR A 71 2.09 -4.78 -14.79
CA THR A 71 1.17 -5.89 -14.50
C THR A 71 0.18 -5.49 -13.41
N PRO A 72 -1.10 -5.88 -13.55
CA PRO A 72 -2.10 -5.64 -12.51
C PRO A 72 -1.68 -6.24 -11.17
N ARG A 73 -2.00 -5.53 -10.08
CA ARG A 73 -1.76 -5.95 -8.70
C ARG A 73 -3.04 -5.88 -7.89
N ARG A 74 -3.21 -6.80 -6.96
CA ARG A 74 -4.32 -6.77 -6.01
C ARG A 74 -4.02 -5.71 -4.94
N VAL A 75 -4.78 -4.63 -4.98
CA VAL A 75 -4.59 -3.46 -4.11
C VAL A 75 -5.73 -3.40 -3.10
N LEU A 76 -5.42 -3.31 -1.81
CA LEU A 76 -6.38 -2.94 -0.77
C LEU A 76 -6.17 -1.47 -0.41
N MET A 77 -7.21 -0.65 -0.57
CA MET A 77 -7.21 0.75 -0.14
C MET A 77 -8.08 0.93 1.09
N CYS A 78 -7.46 1.33 2.20
CA CYS A 78 -8.10 1.67 3.46
C CYS A 78 -8.19 3.19 3.56
N GLN A 79 -9.41 3.72 3.57
CA GLN A 79 -9.68 5.15 3.66
C GLN A 79 -10.30 5.45 5.03
N PHE A 80 -9.72 6.41 5.79
CA PHE A 80 -10.07 6.65 7.20
C PHE A 80 -10.81 7.96 7.45
N GLU A 81 -10.97 8.85 6.46
CA GLU A 81 -11.54 10.18 6.69
C GLU A 81 -12.87 10.44 5.96
N LEU A 82 -13.00 9.95 4.74
CA LEU A 82 -14.16 10.29 3.93
C LEU A 82 -15.34 9.34 4.19
N PRO A 83 -16.56 9.87 4.24
CA PRO A 83 -17.77 9.06 4.14
C PRO A 83 -17.77 8.19 2.87
N VAL A 84 -18.33 6.99 2.98
CA VAL A 84 -18.31 5.96 1.91
C VAL A 84 -18.92 6.47 0.61
N ASP A 85 -20.01 7.23 0.68
CA ASP A 85 -20.72 7.80 -0.48
C ASP A 85 -19.83 8.80 -1.25
N LEU A 86 -19.17 9.72 -0.54
CA LEU A 86 -18.25 10.69 -1.14
C LEU A 86 -17.01 10.00 -1.73
N PHE A 87 -16.49 9.01 -1.02
CA PHE A 87 -15.34 8.26 -1.51
C PHE A 87 -15.70 7.44 -2.77
N THR A 88 -16.86 6.77 -2.76
CA THR A 88 -17.39 6.03 -3.92
C THR A 88 -17.58 6.93 -5.13
N ALA A 89 -18.15 8.12 -4.94
CA ALA A 89 -18.32 9.10 -6.03
C ALA A 89 -16.96 9.51 -6.63
N ARG A 90 -15.94 9.75 -5.78
CA ARG A 90 -14.57 10.05 -6.21
C ARG A 90 -13.96 8.91 -7.02
N LEU A 91 -14.00 7.69 -6.51
CA LEU A 91 -13.46 6.52 -7.20
C LEU A 91 -14.19 6.26 -8.53
N SER A 92 -15.51 6.45 -8.57
CA SER A 92 -16.30 6.33 -9.80
C SER A 92 -15.84 7.31 -10.90
N CYS A 93 -15.49 8.54 -10.53
CA CYS A 93 -14.92 9.48 -11.48
C CYS A 93 -13.54 9.04 -11.97
N MET A 94 -12.68 8.59 -11.05
CA MET A 94 -11.31 8.16 -11.39
C MET A 94 -11.29 6.89 -12.25
N ARG A 95 -12.23 5.95 -12.01
CA ARG A 95 -12.39 4.72 -12.82
C ARG A 95 -12.53 5.00 -14.30
N LYS A 96 -13.08 6.15 -14.70
CA LYS A 96 -13.24 6.52 -16.11
C LYS A 96 -11.90 6.59 -16.86
N SER A 97 -10.79 6.83 -16.17
CA SER A 97 -9.46 6.92 -16.79
C SER A 97 -8.87 5.57 -17.19
N VAL A 98 -9.22 4.50 -16.46
CA VAL A 98 -8.71 3.13 -16.69
C VAL A 98 -9.80 2.13 -17.13
N GLY A 99 -11.06 2.56 -17.15
CA GLY A 99 -12.21 1.71 -17.48
C GLY A 99 -12.45 0.66 -16.39
N THR A 100 -12.84 -0.55 -16.79
CA THR A 100 -13.13 -1.67 -15.89
C THR A 100 -11.90 -2.48 -15.49
N ALA A 101 -10.72 -2.14 -15.98
CA ALA A 101 -9.50 -2.93 -15.78
C ALA A 101 -9.09 -3.07 -14.30
N ALA A 102 -9.44 -2.08 -13.46
CA ALA A 102 -9.15 -2.11 -12.04
C ALA A 102 -10.21 -2.87 -11.20
N ASP A 103 -11.40 -3.16 -11.71
CA ASP A 103 -12.56 -3.60 -10.92
C ASP A 103 -12.32 -4.92 -10.15
N GLY A 104 -11.54 -5.84 -10.71
CA GLY A 104 -11.20 -7.11 -10.06
C GLY A 104 -9.94 -7.09 -9.21
N TYR A 105 -9.24 -5.95 -9.16
CA TYR A 105 -7.93 -5.81 -8.51
C TYR A 105 -7.88 -4.72 -7.45
N LEU A 106 -8.77 -3.71 -7.49
CA LEU A 106 -8.85 -2.67 -6.46
C LEU A 106 -9.96 -3.00 -5.47
N PHE A 107 -9.58 -3.25 -4.24
CA PHE A 107 -10.46 -3.52 -3.10
C PHE A 107 -10.44 -2.32 -2.17
N VAL A 108 -11.59 -2.02 -1.57
CA VAL A 108 -11.73 -0.87 -0.66
C VAL A 108 -12.29 -1.36 0.67
N ASP A 109 -11.60 -1.03 1.76
CA ASP A 109 -12.15 -1.23 3.09
C ASP A 109 -13.08 -0.07 3.45
N THR A 110 -14.38 -0.33 3.38
CA THR A 110 -15.44 0.65 3.68
C THR A 110 -15.69 0.85 5.17
N ARG A 111 -15.03 0.10 6.04
CA ARG A 111 -15.14 0.17 7.50
C ARG A 111 -13.85 0.61 8.19
N ALA A 112 -12.84 1.00 7.45
CA ALA A 112 -11.54 1.38 8.01
C ALA A 112 -11.66 2.48 9.08
N THR A 113 -12.54 3.46 8.89
CA THR A 113 -12.78 4.56 9.85
C THR A 113 -13.22 4.12 11.26
N GLY A 114 -13.75 2.91 11.41
CA GLY A 114 -14.15 2.35 12.70
C GLY A 114 -13.07 1.50 13.39
N HIS A 115 -11.89 1.33 12.76
CA HIS A 115 -10.90 0.38 13.22
C HIS A 115 -9.48 0.97 13.22
N LEU A 116 -8.98 1.33 14.41
CA LEU A 116 -7.62 1.84 14.57
C LEU A 116 -6.62 0.69 14.56
N LEU A 117 -5.56 0.81 13.78
CA LEU A 117 -4.48 -0.19 13.68
C LEU A 117 -3.69 -0.35 14.99
N SER A 118 -3.74 0.63 15.88
CA SER A 118 -3.14 0.57 17.21
C SER A 118 -3.88 -0.38 18.18
N THR A 119 -5.13 -0.73 17.87
CA THR A 119 -5.94 -1.65 18.70
C THR A 119 -5.87 -3.09 18.15
N PRO A 120 -5.94 -4.12 19.02
CA PRO A 120 -5.98 -5.52 18.57
C PRO A 120 -7.16 -5.82 17.64
N ALA A 121 -8.33 -5.23 17.90
CA ALA A 121 -9.52 -5.40 17.07
C ALA A 121 -9.33 -4.78 15.68
N GLY A 122 -8.80 -3.56 15.62
CA GLY A 122 -8.52 -2.87 14.35
C GLY A 122 -7.45 -3.57 13.54
N LEU A 123 -6.37 -4.02 14.17
CA LEU A 123 -5.34 -4.81 13.49
C LEU A 123 -5.89 -6.13 12.94
N ASN A 124 -6.71 -6.85 13.71
CA ASN A 124 -7.34 -8.08 13.25
C ASN A 124 -8.29 -7.83 12.06
N HIS A 125 -9.09 -6.75 12.10
CA HIS A 125 -9.94 -6.34 10.99
C HIS A 125 -9.11 -6.08 9.72
N PHE A 126 -8.06 -5.28 9.85
CA PHE A 126 -7.15 -4.94 8.76
C PHE A 126 -6.49 -6.18 8.14
N LEU A 127 -5.93 -7.08 8.97
CA LEU A 127 -5.32 -8.32 8.49
C LEU A 127 -6.34 -9.24 7.80
N ALA A 128 -7.58 -9.29 8.31
CA ALA A 128 -8.64 -10.05 7.65
C ALA A 128 -9.02 -9.44 6.29
N ALA A 129 -9.14 -8.10 6.21
CA ALA A 129 -9.41 -7.41 4.96
C ALA A 129 -8.29 -7.65 3.93
N ALA A 130 -7.03 -7.56 4.34
CA ALA A 130 -5.87 -7.82 3.49
C ALA A 130 -5.86 -9.27 2.95
N ARG A 131 -6.14 -10.25 3.80
CA ARG A 131 -6.24 -11.67 3.40
C ARG A 131 -7.41 -11.91 2.45
N ASN A 132 -8.59 -11.37 2.74
CA ASN A 132 -9.79 -11.52 1.90
C ASN A 132 -9.57 -10.90 0.51
N ALA A 133 -8.89 -9.76 0.45
CA ALA A 133 -8.51 -9.15 -0.81
C ALA A 133 -7.34 -9.88 -1.50
N ALA A 134 -6.64 -10.79 -0.82
CA ALA A 134 -5.33 -11.34 -1.22
C ALA A 134 -4.41 -10.21 -1.70
N ALA A 135 -4.31 -9.14 -0.89
CA ALA A 135 -3.66 -7.90 -1.28
C ALA A 135 -2.14 -8.07 -1.43
N GLU A 136 -1.60 -7.63 -2.56
CA GLU A 136 -0.17 -7.51 -2.83
C GLU A 136 0.35 -6.13 -2.46
N VAL A 137 -0.53 -5.13 -2.50
CA VAL A 137 -0.25 -3.74 -2.12
C VAL A 137 -1.36 -3.24 -1.20
N ILE A 138 -0.96 -2.56 -0.15
CA ILE A 138 -1.88 -1.96 0.82
C ILE A 138 -1.64 -0.45 0.86
N ILE A 139 -2.73 0.31 0.84
CA ILE A 139 -2.72 1.76 0.88
C ILE A 139 -3.49 2.21 2.10
N LEU A 140 -2.87 3.03 2.94
CA LEU A 140 -3.49 3.66 4.12
C LEU A 140 -3.61 5.16 3.85
N ASP A 141 -4.82 5.68 3.77
CA ASP A 141 -5.09 7.10 3.44
C ASP A 141 -6.11 7.73 4.38
N PRO A 142 -5.66 8.63 5.24
CA PRO A 142 -4.28 8.89 5.62
C PRO A 142 -3.80 8.00 6.78
N LEU A 143 -2.48 7.86 6.91
CA LEU A 143 -1.89 7.03 7.95
C LEU A 143 -2.19 7.54 9.36
N TYR A 144 -2.18 8.87 9.59
CA TYR A 144 -2.43 9.45 10.90
C TYR A 144 -3.83 9.17 11.46
N SER A 145 -4.83 9.00 10.58
CA SER A 145 -6.19 8.63 10.99
C SER A 145 -6.37 7.13 11.23
N ALA A 146 -5.38 6.33 10.86
CA ALA A 146 -5.41 4.88 11.06
C ALA A 146 -4.97 4.44 12.46
N HIS A 147 -4.46 5.34 13.29
CA HIS A 147 -3.97 5.07 14.65
C HIS A 147 -4.20 6.28 15.58
N ASP A 148 -4.09 6.04 16.88
CA ASP A 148 -4.23 7.04 17.94
C ASP A 148 -2.88 7.54 18.51
N GLN A 149 -1.77 7.15 17.88
CA GLN A 149 -0.44 7.54 18.29
C GLN A 149 -0.06 8.89 17.69
N ASP A 150 0.78 9.64 18.41
CA ASP A 150 1.34 10.89 17.88
C ASP A 150 2.29 10.58 16.71
N GLU A 151 1.97 11.10 15.52
CA GLU A 151 2.78 10.90 14.30
C GLU A 151 4.18 11.51 14.41
N ASN A 152 4.38 12.46 15.32
CA ASN A 152 5.70 13.05 15.61
C ASN A 152 6.53 12.19 16.57
N ASP A 153 5.93 11.19 17.23
CA ASP A 153 6.67 10.23 18.05
C ASP A 153 7.26 9.12 17.18
N THR A 154 8.53 9.26 16.87
CA THR A 154 9.30 8.30 16.07
C THR A 154 9.27 6.88 16.64
N ARG A 155 9.16 6.72 17.96
CA ARG A 155 9.11 5.40 18.62
C ARG A 155 7.75 4.74 18.41
N ALA A 156 6.67 5.51 18.59
CA ALA A 156 5.30 5.04 18.37
C ALA A 156 5.10 4.63 16.89
N MET A 157 5.56 5.45 15.94
CA MET A 157 5.49 5.16 14.51
C MET A 157 6.32 3.93 14.12
N SER A 158 7.53 3.80 14.67
CA SER A 158 8.38 2.61 14.42
C SER A 158 7.75 1.33 14.96
N ALA A 159 7.07 1.39 16.11
CA ALA A 159 6.38 0.24 16.68
C ALA A 159 5.15 -0.16 15.85
N LEU A 160 4.41 0.80 15.30
CA LEU A 160 3.26 0.56 14.42
C LEU A 160 3.69 -0.17 13.13
N LEU A 161 4.75 0.32 12.48
CA LEU A 161 5.25 -0.23 11.21
C LEU A 161 5.89 -1.63 11.35
N ARG A 162 6.35 -2.01 12.55
CA ARG A 162 6.91 -3.36 12.80
C ARG A 162 5.85 -4.41 13.09
N ARG A 163 4.60 -4.03 13.37
CA ARG A 163 3.49 -4.94 13.64
C ARG A 163 2.70 -5.34 12.39
N SER A 164 2.88 -4.60 11.32
CA SER A 164 2.28 -4.86 9.99
C SER A 164 3.18 -5.73 9.12
#